data_69e193cb8d69e2a242e448d70cb15449
#
_entry.id   69e193cb8d69e2a242e448d70cb15449
#
_cell.length_a   1.000
_cell.length_b   1.000
_cell.length_c   1.000
_cell.angle_alpha   90.00
_cell.angle_beta   90.00
_cell.angle_gamma   90.00
#
_symmetry.space_group_name_H-M   'P 1'
#
loop_
_entity.id
_entity.type
_entity.pdbx_description
1 polymer ?
#
loop_
_entity_poly.entity_id
_entity_poly.type
_entity_poly.pdbx_seq_one_letter_code
_entity_poly.pdbx_strand_id
1 'polypeptide(L)'
;MKKYDIFGIGAALVNTEIVVTDDFLAEHGVGKGLMTLVDEERQDYLIKALREQTTHVKKACGGSACNSIVAASSFGAGTFYAGKVASDEDGGFFVKDLNAAGVTFHRIKPKQGITGKCLVMVTPDAERTMNTFLGASLELTHDEVEKQELAASQWLYMEGYLVTDDARTHVAQEAMEFARKNGVKTAISLSDPFVVQVFAQNMSQVIGSGVDLLFCNQDEALTYTNSNTLEDAIEGLKSIAKTFVITQGEKGATAFDGSQLASAPGVSTEAVDTNGAGDMFAGAFLYAITSGQNYQWALDFANAAAARVVSQFGPRIAAIEYDRIKAQFNI
;
A
#
# COMPACT_ATOMS: atom_id res chain seq x y z
N MET A 1 9.63 10.90 -23.41
CA MET A 1 9.30 10.86 -21.97
C MET A 1 8.25 9.78 -21.74
N LYS A 2 8.30 9.07 -20.63
CA LYS A 2 7.24 8.13 -20.21
C LYS A 2 5.97 8.94 -19.87
N LYS A 3 4.79 8.35 -20.10
CA LYS A 3 3.47 8.99 -19.83
C LYS A 3 3.18 9.08 -18.34
N TYR A 4 3.58 8.04 -17.59
CA TYR A 4 3.40 7.97 -16.15
C TYR A 4 4.74 7.79 -15.43
N ASP A 5 4.84 8.33 -14.24
CA ASP A 5 5.96 8.08 -13.35
C ASP A 5 5.81 6.71 -12.68
N ILE A 6 4.58 6.36 -12.27
CA ILE A 6 4.31 5.13 -11.52
C ILE A 6 3.04 4.45 -12.03
N PHE A 7 3.14 3.15 -12.30
CA PHE A 7 2.03 2.23 -12.54
C PHE A 7 1.87 1.33 -11.32
N GLY A 8 0.76 1.45 -10.59
CA GLY A 8 0.47 0.65 -9.41
C GLY A 8 -0.41 -0.56 -9.74
N ILE A 9 -0.17 -1.69 -9.08
CA ILE A 9 -1.06 -2.87 -9.10
C ILE A 9 -1.36 -3.30 -7.68
N GLY A 10 -2.63 -3.52 -7.34
CA GLY A 10 -3.04 -4.00 -6.03
C GLY A 10 -4.53 -4.24 -5.90
N ALA A 11 -4.96 -4.55 -4.69
CA ALA A 11 -6.36 -4.70 -4.36
C ALA A 11 -7.10 -3.35 -4.45
N ALA A 12 -8.25 -3.35 -5.10
CA ALA A 12 -9.14 -2.20 -5.15
C ALA A 12 -10.23 -2.36 -4.09
N LEU A 13 -10.06 -1.67 -2.96
CA LEU A 13 -10.93 -1.77 -1.78
C LEU A 13 -11.60 -0.44 -1.47
N VAL A 14 -12.80 -0.49 -0.90
CA VAL A 14 -13.40 0.67 -0.25
C VAL A 14 -13.19 0.52 1.25
N ASN A 15 -12.33 1.36 1.82
CA ASN A 15 -12.10 1.42 3.25
C ASN A 15 -13.26 2.15 3.92
N THR A 16 -13.73 1.59 5.03
CA THR A 16 -14.71 2.21 5.92
C THR A 16 -14.11 2.27 7.31
N GLU A 17 -13.80 3.45 7.79
CA GLU A 17 -13.18 3.68 9.09
C GLU A 17 -14.23 4.04 10.13
N ILE A 18 -14.16 3.36 11.28
CA ILE A 18 -15.14 3.49 12.36
C ILE A 18 -14.42 3.40 13.70
N VAL A 19 -14.73 4.31 14.61
CA VAL A 19 -14.29 4.21 16.01
C VAL A 19 -15.18 3.21 16.74
N VAL A 20 -14.56 2.26 17.44
CA VAL A 20 -15.23 1.22 18.21
C VAL A 20 -14.62 1.10 19.60
N THR A 21 -15.32 0.39 20.51
CA THR A 21 -14.80 0.03 21.83
C THR A 21 -14.16 -1.36 21.80
N ASP A 22 -13.31 -1.66 22.80
CA ASP A 22 -12.80 -3.03 23.00
C ASP A 22 -13.93 -4.03 23.25
N ASP A 23 -14.98 -3.61 23.95
CA ASP A 23 -16.15 -4.44 24.20
C ASP A 23 -16.86 -4.82 22.91
N PHE A 24 -16.96 -3.89 21.94
CA PHE A 24 -17.51 -4.20 20.61
C PHE A 24 -16.69 -5.29 19.91
N LEU A 25 -15.37 -5.18 19.90
CA LEU A 25 -14.51 -6.19 19.28
C LEU A 25 -14.70 -7.57 19.93
N ALA A 26 -14.75 -7.61 21.27
CA ALA A 26 -14.95 -8.85 22.03
C ALA A 26 -16.34 -9.46 21.78
N GLU A 27 -17.40 -8.66 21.82
CA GLU A 27 -18.79 -9.11 21.60
C GLU A 27 -18.98 -9.72 20.21
N HIS A 28 -18.34 -9.12 19.20
CA HIS A 28 -18.46 -9.59 17.82
C HIS A 28 -17.35 -10.55 17.40
N GLY A 29 -16.50 -11.04 18.32
CA GLY A 29 -15.45 -12.02 18.05
C GLY A 29 -14.41 -11.52 17.03
N VAL A 30 -14.02 -10.25 17.14
CA VAL A 30 -13.00 -9.62 16.29
C VAL A 30 -11.67 -9.57 17.04
N GLY A 31 -10.62 -10.17 16.48
CA GLY A 31 -9.27 -10.14 17.06
C GLY A 31 -8.65 -8.75 16.93
N LYS A 32 -8.43 -8.05 18.06
CA LYS A 32 -7.84 -6.71 18.10
C LYS A 32 -6.45 -6.68 17.50
N GLY A 33 -6.13 -5.63 16.74
CA GLY A 33 -4.79 -5.37 16.19
C GLY A 33 -4.44 -6.23 14.98
N LEU A 34 -5.37 -7.02 14.44
CA LEU A 34 -5.12 -7.94 13.33
C LEU A 34 -5.81 -7.51 12.03
N MET A 35 -5.19 -7.84 10.90
CA MET A 35 -5.86 -7.88 9.61
C MET A 35 -6.40 -9.30 9.39
N THR A 36 -7.72 -9.40 9.28
CA THR A 36 -8.41 -10.68 9.07
C THR A 36 -9.14 -10.66 7.73
N LEU A 37 -8.89 -11.65 6.89
CA LEU A 37 -9.71 -11.87 5.70
C LEU A 37 -11.04 -12.48 6.13
N VAL A 38 -12.13 -11.92 5.62
CA VAL A 38 -13.49 -12.36 5.91
C VAL A 38 -14.26 -12.60 4.62
N ASP A 39 -15.32 -13.41 4.71
CA ASP A 39 -16.29 -13.59 3.64
C ASP A 39 -17.35 -12.47 3.63
N GLU A 40 -18.22 -12.50 2.64
CA GLU A 40 -19.29 -11.52 2.45
C GLU A 40 -20.26 -11.51 3.63
N GLU A 41 -20.66 -12.69 4.13
CA GLU A 41 -21.62 -12.83 5.23
C GLU A 41 -21.08 -12.19 6.51
N ARG A 42 -19.81 -12.46 6.83
CA ARG A 42 -19.13 -11.85 7.98
C ARG A 42 -18.99 -10.34 7.84
N GLN A 43 -18.65 -9.87 6.65
CA GLN A 43 -18.54 -8.44 6.35
C GLN A 43 -19.86 -7.72 6.55
N ASP A 44 -20.94 -8.27 6.00
CA ASP A 44 -22.28 -7.71 6.12
C ASP A 44 -22.80 -7.71 7.57
N TYR A 45 -22.50 -8.78 8.31
CA TYR A 45 -22.83 -8.86 9.75
C TYR A 45 -22.16 -7.71 10.51
N LEU A 46 -20.85 -7.50 10.33
CA LEU A 46 -20.12 -6.44 11.03
C LEU A 46 -20.59 -5.05 10.63
N ILE A 47 -20.83 -4.80 9.33
CA ILE A 47 -21.37 -3.52 8.84
C ILE A 47 -22.73 -3.22 9.50
N LYS A 48 -23.60 -4.23 9.63
CA LYS A 48 -24.92 -4.07 10.25
C LYS A 48 -24.79 -3.73 11.74
N ALA A 49 -23.97 -4.48 12.48
CA ALA A 49 -23.71 -4.21 13.89
C ALA A 49 -23.14 -2.80 14.13
N LEU A 50 -22.21 -2.34 13.27
CA LEU A 50 -21.62 -1.02 13.37
C LEU A 50 -22.59 0.12 13.07
N ARG A 51 -23.53 -0.05 12.13
CA ARG A 51 -24.56 0.96 11.83
C ARG A 51 -25.49 1.25 12.98
N GLU A 52 -25.67 0.31 13.90
CA GLU A 52 -26.49 0.49 15.10
C GLU A 52 -25.79 1.31 16.19
N GLN A 53 -24.46 1.45 16.13
CA GLN A 53 -23.65 2.07 17.17
C GLN A 53 -23.08 3.46 16.83
N THR A 54 -22.89 3.78 15.55
CA THR A 54 -22.21 5.03 15.17
C THR A 54 -22.73 5.65 13.88
N THR A 55 -22.71 6.99 13.85
CA THR A 55 -23.00 7.79 12.64
C THR A 55 -21.75 8.35 11.96
N HIS A 56 -20.57 8.23 12.59
CA HIS A 56 -19.31 8.74 12.06
C HIS A 56 -18.59 7.65 11.27
N VAL A 57 -18.77 7.70 9.96
CA VAL A 57 -18.15 6.76 9.03
C VAL A 57 -17.39 7.55 7.97
N LYS A 58 -16.09 7.30 7.85
CA LYS A 58 -15.28 7.86 6.76
C LYS A 58 -15.05 6.79 5.71
N LYS A 59 -15.37 7.09 4.45
CA LYS A 59 -15.09 6.21 3.31
C LYS A 59 -13.99 6.80 2.43
N ALA A 60 -13.11 5.96 1.94
CA ALA A 60 -12.10 6.30 0.94
C ALA A 60 -11.79 5.07 0.08
N CYS A 61 -11.32 5.25 -1.17
CA CYS A 61 -10.70 4.14 -1.88
C CYS A 61 -9.45 3.71 -1.12
N GLY A 62 -9.16 2.41 -1.11
CA GLY A 62 -8.10 1.78 -0.31
C GLY A 62 -7.48 0.59 -1.01
N GLY A 63 -6.70 -0.15 -0.25
CA GLY A 63 -5.70 -1.10 -0.69
C GLY A 63 -4.32 -0.48 -0.55
N SER A 64 -3.32 -1.24 -0.11
CA SER A 64 -1.99 -0.72 0.22
C SER A 64 -1.35 -0.01 -0.98
N ALA A 65 -1.26 -0.68 -2.14
CA ALA A 65 -0.73 -0.05 -3.34
C ALA A 65 -1.59 1.16 -3.79
N CYS A 66 -2.91 1.08 -3.67
CA CYS A 66 -3.80 2.20 -3.99
C CYS A 66 -3.48 3.44 -3.14
N ASN A 67 -3.32 3.27 -1.83
CA ASN A 67 -2.95 4.36 -0.93
C ASN A 67 -1.59 4.97 -1.32
N SER A 68 -0.58 4.13 -1.62
CA SER A 68 0.74 4.60 -2.07
C SER A 68 0.66 5.39 -3.37
N ILE A 69 -0.13 4.92 -4.34
CA ILE A 69 -0.33 5.59 -5.63
C ILE A 69 -1.07 6.92 -5.46
N VAL A 70 -2.09 6.97 -4.59
CA VAL A 70 -2.79 8.21 -4.25
C VAL A 70 -1.84 9.21 -3.58
N ALA A 71 -1.00 8.75 -2.66
CA ALA A 71 0.00 9.61 -2.03
C ALA A 71 0.98 10.20 -3.05
N ALA A 72 1.56 9.37 -3.93
CA ALA A 72 2.45 9.81 -4.98
C ALA A 72 1.77 10.81 -5.94
N SER A 73 0.53 10.53 -6.36
CA SER A 73 -0.27 11.42 -7.21
C SER A 73 -0.52 12.77 -6.53
N SER A 74 -0.88 12.75 -5.26
CA SER A 74 -1.16 13.96 -4.48
C SER A 74 0.09 14.84 -4.27
N PHE A 75 1.28 14.24 -4.26
CA PHE A 75 2.54 14.99 -4.30
C PHE A 75 2.88 15.54 -5.69
N GLY A 76 2.29 15.01 -6.76
CA GLY A 76 2.45 15.52 -8.13
C GLY A 76 2.98 14.52 -9.15
N ALA A 77 3.15 13.24 -8.79
CA ALA A 77 3.53 12.21 -9.77
C ALA A 77 2.40 11.92 -10.76
N GLY A 78 2.75 11.68 -12.00
CA GLY A 78 1.83 11.10 -12.99
C GLY A 78 1.62 9.61 -12.71
N THR A 79 0.39 9.21 -12.35
CA THR A 79 0.14 7.85 -11.87
C THR A 79 -0.97 7.13 -12.62
N PHE A 80 -0.81 5.82 -12.74
CA PHE A 80 -1.83 4.88 -13.20
C PHE A 80 -2.03 3.79 -12.17
N TYR A 81 -3.26 3.34 -11.97
CA TYR A 81 -3.56 2.23 -11.06
C TYR A 81 -4.33 1.11 -11.77
N ALA A 82 -3.88 -0.12 -11.60
CA ALA A 82 -4.54 -1.34 -12.05
C ALA A 82 -5.10 -2.10 -10.85
N GLY A 83 -6.40 -2.34 -10.88
CA GLY A 83 -7.12 -3.08 -9.84
C GLY A 83 -8.51 -3.42 -10.34
N LYS A 84 -9.22 -4.30 -9.65
CA LYS A 84 -10.55 -4.74 -10.08
C LYS A 84 -11.63 -4.34 -9.10
N VAL A 85 -12.66 -3.69 -9.62
CA VAL A 85 -13.90 -3.35 -8.92
C VAL A 85 -15.11 -3.95 -9.63
N ALA A 86 -16.19 -4.19 -8.89
CA ALA A 86 -17.46 -4.67 -9.45
C ALA A 86 -18.32 -3.52 -10.03
N SER A 87 -19.47 -3.90 -10.62
CA SER A 87 -20.47 -2.97 -11.14
C SER A 87 -21.47 -2.52 -10.07
N ASP A 88 -21.02 -2.30 -8.84
CA ASP A 88 -21.79 -1.88 -7.69
C ASP A 88 -21.54 -0.40 -7.32
N GLU A 89 -22.22 0.08 -6.28
CA GLU A 89 -22.09 1.44 -5.77
C GLU A 89 -20.69 1.72 -5.24
N ASP A 90 -20.08 0.77 -4.51
CA ASP A 90 -18.73 0.90 -3.97
C ASP A 90 -17.68 0.94 -5.09
N GLY A 91 -17.86 0.18 -6.18
CA GLY A 91 -17.00 0.27 -7.37
C GLY A 91 -17.12 1.63 -8.07
N GLY A 92 -18.33 2.18 -8.14
CA GLY A 92 -18.55 3.55 -8.63
C GLY A 92 -17.88 4.60 -7.74
N PHE A 93 -17.98 4.44 -6.42
CA PHE A 93 -17.31 5.29 -5.44
C PHE A 93 -15.78 5.22 -5.59
N PHE A 94 -15.21 4.01 -5.67
CA PHE A 94 -13.77 3.80 -5.83
C PHE A 94 -13.21 4.56 -7.03
N VAL A 95 -13.84 4.41 -8.21
CA VAL A 95 -13.41 5.10 -9.43
C VAL A 95 -13.46 6.61 -9.27
N LYS A 96 -14.54 7.12 -8.69
CA LYS A 96 -14.72 8.58 -8.49
C LYS A 96 -13.67 9.15 -7.54
N ASP A 97 -13.44 8.48 -6.42
CA ASP A 97 -12.50 8.93 -5.38
C ASP A 97 -11.06 8.87 -5.89
N LEU A 98 -10.69 7.80 -6.60
CA LEU A 98 -9.36 7.64 -7.17
C LEU A 98 -9.06 8.69 -8.25
N ASN A 99 -10.03 8.96 -9.15
CA ASN A 99 -9.90 10.00 -10.15
C ASN A 99 -9.81 11.42 -9.52
N ALA A 100 -10.56 11.65 -8.44
CA ALA A 100 -10.48 12.92 -7.70
C ALA A 100 -9.09 13.14 -7.04
N ALA A 101 -8.38 12.04 -6.72
CA ALA A 101 -7.00 12.07 -6.26
C ALA A 101 -5.96 12.22 -7.40
N GLY A 102 -6.40 12.39 -8.66
CA GLY A 102 -5.53 12.59 -9.82
C GLY A 102 -4.92 11.30 -10.40
N VAL A 103 -5.34 10.13 -9.92
CA VAL A 103 -4.84 8.84 -10.41
C VAL A 103 -5.64 8.40 -11.63
N THR A 104 -4.97 8.02 -12.71
CA THR A 104 -5.62 7.41 -13.87
C THR A 104 -6.02 5.98 -13.54
N PHE A 105 -7.29 5.65 -13.74
CA PHE A 105 -7.83 4.32 -13.53
C PHE A 105 -8.87 4.00 -14.62
N HIS A 106 -8.71 2.87 -15.28
CA HIS A 106 -9.67 2.38 -16.23
C HIS A 106 -10.44 1.18 -15.68
N ARG A 107 -11.76 1.29 -15.68
CA ARG A 107 -12.63 0.22 -15.21
C ARG A 107 -12.79 -0.83 -16.30
N ILE A 108 -11.92 -1.83 -16.30
CA ILE A 108 -11.88 -2.88 -17.31
C ILE A 108 -12.98 -3.92 -17.05
N LYS A 109 -13.87 -4.13 -18.02
CA LYS A 109 -14.91 -5.19 -18.06
C LYS A 109 -15.56 -5.43 -16.68
N PRO A 110 -16.15 -4.40 -16.03
CA PRO A 110 -16.73 -4.58 -14.71
C PRO A 110 -17.85 -5.63 -14.81
N LYS A 111 -17.81 -6.62 -13.92
CA LYS A 111 -18.82 -7.66 -13.80
C LYS A 111 -19.79 -7.34 -12.68
N GLN A 112 -20.95 -8.02 -12.70
CA GLN A 112 -21.82 -8.13 -11.52
C GLN A 112 -21.01 -8.77 -10.39
N GLY A 113 -21.15 -8.25 -9.18
CA GLY A 113 -20.41 -8.73 -8.00
C GLY A 113 -20.34 -7.65 -6.94
N ILE A 114 -19.47 -7.84 -5.98
CA ILE A 114 -19.26 -6.93 -4.86
C ILE A 114 -17.82 -6.44 -4.88
N THR A 115 -17.66 -5.13 -4.90
CA THR A 115 -16.34 -4.50 -4.75
C THR A 115 -15.75 -4.83 -3.38
N GLY A 116 -14.45 -5.04 -3.33
CA GLY A 116 -13.73 -5.32 -2.10
C GLY A 116 -13.91 -4.20 -1.07
N LYS A 117 -14.00 -4.57 0.21
CA LYS A 117 -14.25 -3.67 1.35
C LYS A 117 -13.31 -3.99 2.49
N CYS A 118 -12.81 -2.97 3.15
CA CYS A 118 -12.07 -3.12 4.39
C CYS A 118 -12.77 -2.31 5.49
N LEU A 119 -13.22 -2.99 6.54
CA LEU A 119 -13.64 -2.35 7.78
C LEU A 119 -12.42 -2.10 8.65
N VAL A 120 -12.11 -0.85 8.88
CA VAL A 120 -11.03 -0.40 9.75
C VAL A 120 -11.67 0.08 11.06
N MET A 121 -11.60 -0.75 12.10
CA MET A 121 -12.10 -0.47 13.43
C MET A 121 -10.97 0.07 14.29
N VAL A 122 -11.13 1.27 14.82
CA VAL A 122 -10.11 1.97 15.61
C VAL A 122 -10.59 2.07 17.05
N THR A 123 -9.81 1.55 18.00
CA THR A 123 -10.06 1.63 19.43
C THR A 123 -9.43 2.91 20.02
N PRO A 124 -9.86 3.36 21.25
CA PRO A 124 -9.39 4.61 21.84
C PRO A 124 -7.88 4.70 22.11
N ASP A 125 -7.18 3.56 22.16
CA ASP A 125 -5.73 3.45 22.27
C ASP A 125 -5.00 3.57 20.91
N ALA A 126 -5.74 3.99 19.86
CA ALA A 126 -5.27 4.11 18.47
C ALA A 126 -4.89 2.77 17.82
N GLU A 127 -5.25 1.62 18.42
CA GLU A 127 -5.03 0.32 17.82
C GLU A 127 -6.06 0.06 16.71
N ARG A 128 -5.61 -0.57 15.63
CA ARG A 128 -6.41 -0.84 14.42
C ARG A 128 -6.67 -2.31 14.24
N THR A 129 -7.90 -2.58 13.93
CA THR A 129 -8.37 -3.93 13.60
C THR A 129 -9.04 -3.90 12.24
N MET A 130 -8.57 -4.70 11.31
CA MET A 130 -9.06 -4.72 9.93
C MET A 130 -9.76 -6.03 9.63
N ASN A 131 -10.99 -5.93 9.11
CA ASN A 131 -11.70 -7.07 8.54
C ASN A 131 -11.92 -6.80 7.05
N THR A 132 -11.25 -7.57 6.20
CA THR A 132 -11.16 -7.33 4.77
C THR A 132 -11.87 -8.42 3.98
N PHE A 133 -12.89 -8.01 3.25
CA PHE A 133 -13.53 -8.79 2.20
C PHE A 133 -12.97 -8.36 0.85
N LEU A 134 -12.25 -9.24 0.17
CA LEU A 134 -11.56 -8.91 -1.06
C LEU A 134 -12.49 -8.73 -2.28
N GLY A 135 -13.66 -9.40 -2.28
CA GLY A 135 -14.66 -9.25 -3.34
C GLY A 135 -14.08 -9.36 -4.74
N ALA A 136 -14.43 -8.43 -5.62
CA ALA A 136 -13.96 -8.39 -6.99
C ALA A 136 -12.43 -8.33 -7.13
N SER A 137 -11.69 -7.86 -6.12
CA SER A 137 -10.22 -7.83 -6.15
C SER A 137 -9.57 -9.20 -6.29
N LEU A 138 -10.26 -10.29 -5.88
CA LEU A 138 -9.82 -11.67 -6.12
C LEU A 138 -9.86 -12.06 -7.60
N GLU A 139 -10.65 -11.36 -8.39
CA GLU A 139 -10.81 -11.62 -9.82
C GLU A 139 -9.88 -10.76 -10.69
N LEU A 140 -8.83 -10.19 -10.12
CA LEU A 140 -7.82 -9.44 -10.88
C LEU A 140 -7.19 -10.38 -11.92
N THR A 141 -7.17 -9.94 -13.17
CA THR A 141 -6.62 -10.71 -14.30
C THR A 141 -5.64 -9.87 -15.12
N HIS A 142 -5.06 -10.46 -16.16
CA HIS A 142 -4.19 -9.74 -17.10
C HIS A 142 -4.90 -8.61 -17.85
N ASP A 143 -6.23 -8.64 -17.94
CA ASP A 143 -7.00 -7.60 -18.62
C ASP A 143 -6.89 -6.26 -17.89
N GLU A 144 -6.86 -6.26 -16.54
CA GLU A 144 -6.70 -5.06 -15.72
C GLU A 144 -5.26 -4.51 -15.79
N VAL A 145 -4.27 -5.36 -16.13
CA VAL A 145 -2.89 -4.93 -16.35
C VAL A 145 -2.74 -4.43 -17.77
N GLU A 146 -3.08 -3.18 -18.01
CA GLU A 146 -3.00 -2.53 -19.33
C GLU A 146 -1.55 -2.39 -19.78
N LYS A 147 -1.06 -3.39 -20.55
CA LYS A 147 0.34 -3.49 -20.96
C LYS A 147 0.87 -2.25 -21.68
N GLN A 148 0.03 -1.52 -22.42
CA GLN A 148 0.41 -0.27 -23.09
C GLN A 148 0.72 0.83 -22.08
N GLU A 149 -0.14 1.00 -21.06
CA GLU A 149 0.05 2.00 -20.01
C GLU A 149 1.22 1.62 -19.10
N LEU A 150 1.38 0.32 -18.78
CA LEU A 150 2.54 -0.17 -18.06
C LEU A 150 3.85 0.10 -18.81
N ALA A 151 3.93 -0.21 -20.10
CA ALA A 151 5.12 0.08 -20.92
C ALA A 151 5.41 1.59 -21.04
N ALA A 152 4.37 2.44 -20.91
CA ALA A 152 4.49 3.89 -20.91
C ALA A 152 4.86 4.48 -19.53
N SER A 153 5.09 3.65 -18.50
CA SER A 153 5.44 4.07 -17.14
C SER A 153 6.93 3.97 -16.84
N GLN A 154 7.44 4.76 -15.88
CA GLN A 154 8.83 4.67 -15.42
C GLN A 154 8.99 3.50 -14.44
N TRP A 155 8.05 3.36 -13.50
CA TRP A 155 8.05 2.35 -12.45
C TRP A 155 6.76 1.55 -12.46
N LEU A 156 6.88 0.25 -12.18
CA LEU A 156 5.81 -0.62 -11.71
C LEU A 156 5.95 -0.75 -10.21
N TYR A 157 4.87 -0.49 -9.45
CA TYR A 157 4.79 -0.69 -8.00
C TYR A 157 3.68 -1.67 -7.65
N MET A 158 3.98 -2.63 -6.76
CA MET A 158 3.04 -3.65 -6.31
C MET A 158 3.02 -3.79 -4.80
N GLU A 159 1.87 -4.19 -4.26
CA GLU A 159 1.73 -4.64 -2.87
C GLU A 159 1.97 -6.13 -2.74
N GLY A 160 2.54 -6.56 -1.62
CA GLY A 160 2.79 -7.96 -1.30
C GLY A 160 1.51 -8.78 -1.09
N TYR A 161 0.39 -8.16 -0.75
CA TYR A 161 -0.89 -8.87 -0.59
C TYR A 161 -1.37 -9.58 -1.87
N LEU A 162 -0.83 -9.26 -3.04
CA LEU A 162 -1.15 -9.98 -4.28
C LEU A 162 -0.70 -11.44 -4.26
N VAL A 163 0.26 -11.81 -3.40
CA VAL A 163 0.79 -13.17 -3.32
C VAL A 163 -0.06 -14.12 -2.46
N THR A 164 -1.17 -13.64 -1.89
CA THR A 164 -2.01 -14.43 -0.98
C THR A 164 -2.93 -15.42 -1.68
N ASP A 165 -2.95 -15.45 -3.01
CA ASP A 165 -3.52 -16.52 -3.82
C ASP A 165 -2.73 -16.71 -5.13
N ASP A 166 -2.84 -17.91 -5.72
CA ASP A 166 -2.03 -18.28 -6.87
C ASP A 166 -2.39 -17.53 -8.15
N ALA A 167 -3.67 -17.19 -8.35
CA ALA A 167 -4.12 -16.50 -9.57
C ALA A 167 -3.55 -15.08 -9.62
N ARG A 168 -3.65 -14.32 -8.53
CA ARG A 168 -3.06 -12.96 -8.45
C ARG A 168 -1.54 -12.98 -8.43
N THR A 169 -0.94 -14.00 -7.78
CA THR A 169 0.52 -14.24 -7.85
C THR A 169 0.98 -14.37 -9.30
N HIS A 170 0.26 -15.12 -10.11
CA HIS A 170 0.59 -15.29 -11.53
C HIS A 170 0.47 -13.97 -12.31
N VAL A 171 -0.60 -13.20 -12.09
CA VAL A 171 -0.77 -11.86 -12.70
C VAL A 171 0.37 -10.93 -12.30
N ALA A 172 0.74 -10.90 -11.01
CA ALA A 172 1.84 -10.09 -10.50
C ALA A 172 3.19 -10.50 -11.11
N GLN A 173 3.46 -11.81 -11.20
CA GLN A 173 4.67 -12.34 -11.82
C GLN A 173 4.79 -11.93 -13.30
N GLU A 174 3.71 -12.11 -14.08
CA GLU A 174 3.73 -11.72 -15.50
C GLU A 174 3.89 -10.20 -15.69
N ALA A 175 3.26 -9.39 -14.84
CA ALA A 175 3.42 -7.94 -14.89
C ALA A 175 4.87 -7.51 -14.59
N MET A 176 5.53 -8.14 -13.59
CA MET A 176 6.95 -7.93 -13.29
C MET A 176 7.85 -8.30 -14.47
N GLU A 177 7.60 -9.47 -15.08
CA GLU A 177 8.36 -9.90 -16.26
C GLU A 177 8.16 -8.96 -17.45
N PHE A 178 6.92 -8.54 -17.69
CA PHE A 178 6.61 -7.59 -18.75
C PHE A 178 7.31 -6.25 -18.52
N ALA A 179 7.27 -5.72 -17.29
CA ALA A 179 7.95 -4.48 -16.92
C ALA A 179 9.46 -4.55 -17.23
N ARG A 180 10.14 -5.62 -16.75
CA ARG A 180 11.57 -5.83 -17.02
C ARG A 180 11.89 -5.87 -18.51
N LYS A 181 11.11 -6.61 -19.31
CA LYS A 181 11.29 -6.75 -20.77
C LYS A 181 11.12 -5.41 -21.52
N ASN A 182 10.36 -4.47 -20.94
CA ASN A 182 10.07 -3.17 -21.55
C ASN A 182 10.85 -1.99 -20.91
N GLY A 183 11.86 -2.29 -20.08
CA GLY A 183 12.68 -1.27 -19.43
C GLY A 183 11.92 -0.40 -18.44
N VAL A 184 10.86 -0.94 -17.82
CA VAL A 184 10.16 -0.35 -16.70
C VAL A 184 10.79 -0.88 -15.42
N LYS A 185 11.18 0.02 -14.53
CA LYS A 185 11.74 -0.35 -13.22
C LYS A 185 10.67 -0.99 -12.35
N THR A 186 11.07 -1.94 -11.50
CA THR A 186 10.14 -2.72 -10.67
C THR A 186 10.31 -2.40 -9.20
N ALA A 187 9.20 -2.16 -8.51
CA ALA A 187 9.15 -1.95 -7.07
C ALA A 187 8.07 -2.84 -6.44
N ILE A 188 8.34 -3.36 -5.24
CA ILE A 188 7.39 -4.15 -4.46
C ILE A 188 7.48 -3.79 -2.99
N SER A 189 6.33 -3.79 -2.28
CA SER A 189 6.28 -3.80 -0.82
C SER A 189 6.07 -5.23 -0.34
N LEU A 190 6.74 -5.63 0.74
CA LEU A 190 6.46 -6.92 1.40
C LEU A 190 5.13 -6.90 2.17
N SER A 191 4.64 -5.73 2.53
CA SER A 191 3.30 -5.39 3.02
C SER A 191 2.94 -5.83 4.43
N ASP A 192 3.29 -7.06 4.86
CA ASP A 192 2.87 -7.59 6.14
C ASP A 192 3.75 -8.80 6.56
N PRO A 193 4.24 -8.86 7.81
CA PRO A 193 5.08 -9.98 8.27
C PRO A 193 4.39 -11.35 8.16
N PHE A 194 3.07 -11.43 8.38
CA PHE A 194 2.30 -12.67 8.20
C PHE A 194 2.26 -13.11 6.73
N VAL A 195 2.06 -12.17 5.80
CA VAL A 195 2.11 -12.47 4.36
C VAL A 195 3.48 -13.00 3.97
N VAL A 196 4.53 -12.37 4.46
CA VAL A 196 5.92 -12.82 4.22
C VAL A 196 6.15 -14.22 4.77
N GLN A 197 5.67 -14.51 5.98
CA GLN A 197 5.85 -15.81 6.63
C GLN A 197 5.10 -16.94 5.91
N VAL A 198 3.83 -16.70 5.56
CA VAL A 198 2.95 -17.74 5.02
C VAL A 198 3.14 -17.93 3.51
N PHE A 199 3.36 -16.84 2.77
CA PHE A 199 3.41 -16.83 1.31
C PHE A 199 4.81 -16.54 0.74
N ALA A 200 5.87 -16.87 1.50
CA ALA A 200 7.27 -16.63 1.11
C ALA A 200 7.60 -17.18 -0.28
N GLN A 201 7.06 -18.37 -0.64
CA GLN A 201 7.29 -18.97 -1.94
C GLN A 201 6.66 -18.16 -3.08
N ASN A 202 5.41 -17.73 -2.93
CA ASN A 202 4.71 -16.89 -3.90
C ASN A 202 5.40 -15.51 -4.03
N MET A 203 5.81 -14.93 -2.90
CA MET A 203 6.58 -13.67 -2.89
C MET A 203 7.88 -13.82 -3.69
N SER A 204 8.62 -14.90 -3.47
CA SER A 204 9.85 -15.19 -4.21
C SER A 204 9.60 -15.41 -5.70
N GLN A 205 8.48 -16.00 -6.09
CA GLN A 205 8.10 -16.15 -7.51
C GLN A 205 7.86 -14.77 -8.17
N VAL A 206 7.18 -13.86 -7.50
CA VAL A 206 6.92 -12.49 -8.00
C VAL A 206 8.22 -11.68 -8.08
N ILE A 207 9.06 -11.73 -7.05
CA ILE A 207 10.38 -11.08 -7.05
C ILE A 207 11.29 -11.66 -8.15
N GLY A 208 11.23 -12.97 -8.38
CA GLY A 208 11.96 -13.66 -9.44
C GLY A 208 13.48 -13.41 -9.37
N SER A 209 14.07 -12.88 -10.44
CA SER A 209 15.50 -12.57 -10.51
C SER A 209 15.92 -11.29 -9.74
N GLY A 210 15.04 -10.72 -8.97
CA GLY A 210 15.24 -9.50 -8.21
C GLY A 210 14.39 -8.33 -8.70
N VAL A 211 14.25 -7.31 -7.86
CA VAL A 211 13.54 -6.07 -8.15
C VAL A 211 14.48 -4.85 -8.11
N ASP A 212 14.07 -3.75 -8.73
CA ASP A 212 14.87 -2.53 -8.68
C ASP A 212 14.75 -1.84 -7.32
N LEU A 213 13.57 -1.91 -6.66
CA LEU A 213 13.33 -1.33 -5.34
C LEU A 213 12.40 -2.23 -4.52
N LEU A 214 12.76 -2.46 -3.25
CA LEU A 214 11.93 -3.20 -2.30
C LEU A 214 11.61 -2.31 -1.10
N PHE A 215 10.35 -2.28 -0.69
CA PHE A 215 9.90 -1.67 0.56
C PHE A 215 9.54 -2.75 1.57
N CYS A 216 9.98 -2.56 2.80
CA CYS A 216 9.58 -3.40 3.94
C CYS A 216 9.70 -2.62 5.24
N ASN A 217 9.07 -3.13 6.30
CA ASN A 217 9.42 -2.75 7.64
C ASN A 217 10.51 -3.68 8.21
N GLN A 218 11.02 -3.40 9.40
CA GLN A 218 12.07 -4.18 10.02
C GLN A 218 11.65 -5.64 10.22
N ASP A 219 10.43 -5.90 10.70
CA ASP A 219 9.94 -7.25 10.98
C ASP A 219 9.73 -8.07 9.70
N GLU A 220 9.26 -7.43 8.65
CA GLU A 220 9.17 -8.02 7.30
C GLU A 220 10.55 -8.38 6.76
N ALA A 221 11.54 -7.48 6.92
CA ALA A 221 12.91 -7.71 6.48
C ALA A 221 13.52 -8.92 7.20
N LEU A 222 13.42 -8.97 8.55
CA LEU A 222 13.91 -10.08 9.37
C LEU A 222 13.24 -11.39 8.97
N THR A 223 11.91 -11.38 8.82
CA THR A 223 11.12 -12.57 8.47
C THR A 223 11.49 -13.09 7.08
N TYR A 224 11.53 -12.20 6.06
CA TYR A 224 11.79 -12.60 4.68
C TYR A 224 13.20 -13.15 4.49
N THR A 225 14.19 -12.56 5.15
CA THR A 225 15.58 -12.99 5.05
C THR A 225 15.94 -14.10 6.04
N ASN A 226 15.00 -14.50 6.91
CA ASN A 226 15.24 -15.45 8.01
C ASN A 226 16.44 -15.01 8.88
N SER A 227 16.51 -13.72 9.20
CA SER A 227 17.60 -13.09 9.93
C SER A 227 17.18 -12.74 11.35
N ASN A 228 18.16 -12.71 12.28
CA ASN A 228 17.94 -12.31 13.66
C ASN A 228 18.36 -10.86 13.95
N THR A 229 19.14 -10.25 13.06
CA THR A 229 19.62 -8.87 13.19
C THR A 229 19.28 -8.07 11.95
N LEU A 230 19.18 -6.76 12.11
CA LEU A 230 18.91 -5.86 10.98
C LEU A 230 20.07 -5.87 9.98
N GLU A 231 21.30 -5.97 10.46
CA GLU A 231 22.52 -6.04 9.65
C GLU A 231 22.49 -7.27 8.72
N ASP A 232 22.13 -8.44 9.26
CA ASP A 232 22.01 -9.66 8.45
C ASP A 232 20.85 -9.56 7.45
N ALA A 233 19.72 -8.94 7.85
CA ALA A 233 18.60 -8.71 6.96
C ALA A 233 18.99 -7.78 5.80
N ILE A 234 19.73 -6.71 6.07
CA ILE A 234 20.26 -5.80 5.04
C ILE A 234 21.11 -6.56 4.02
N GLU A 235 22.03 -7.43 4.48
CA GLU A 235 22.85 -8.25 3.57
C GLU A 235 21.98 -9.24 2.76
N GLY A 236 20.99 -9.86 3.39
CA GLY A 236 20.03 -10.73 2.70
C GLY A 236 19.25 -10.01 1.60
N LEU A 237 18.75 -8.80 1.87
CA LEU A 237 17.99 -8.00 0.91
C LEU A 237 18.81 -7.57 -0.31
N LYS A 238 20.11 -7.34 -0.19
CA LYS A 238 20.99 -7.02 -1.33
C LYS A 238 21.03 -8.11 -2.40
N SER A 239 20.68 -9.35 -2.03
CA SER A 239 20.63 -10.46 -3.00
C SER A 239 19.38 -10.48 -3.87
N ILE A 240 18.31 -9.77 -3.45
CA ILE A 240 16.99 -9.82 -4.09
C ILE A 240 16.49 -8.47 -4.61
N ALA A 241 17.12 -7.38 -4.19
CA ALA A 241 16.75 -6.03 -4.61
C ALA A 241 18.00 -5.20 -4.90
N LYS A 242 17.99 -4.45 -6.01
CA LYS A 242 19.08 -3.52 -6.33
C LYS A 242 19.16 -2.40 -5.32
N THR A 243 18.01 -1.93 -4.87
CA THR A 243 17.85 -0.92 -3.82
C THR A 243 16.70 -1.31 -2.92
N PHE A 244 16.69 -0.88 -1.67
CA PHE A 244 15.59 -1.15 -0.74
C PHE A 244 15.44 -0.09 0.32
N VAL A 245 14.28 -0.06 0.95
CA VAL A 245 13.99 0.80 2.09
C VAL A 245 13.39 -0.06 3.21
N ILE A 246 13.92 0.09 4.42
CA ILE A 246 13.44 -0.55 5.65
C ILE A 246 12.90 0.54 6.57
N THR A 247 11.59 0.54 6.82
CA THR A 247 10.97 1.42 7.80
C THR A 247 11.09 0.82 9.21
N GLN A 248 11.26 1.66 10.23
CA GLN A 248 11.55 1.25 11.61
C GLN A 248 10.64 2.00 12.62
N GLY A 249 9.42 2.33 12.19
CA GLY A 249 8.45 3.05 13.00
C GLY A 249 8.98 4.41 13.46
N GLU A 250 8.90 4.69 14.74
CA GLU A 250 9.36 5.96 15.33
C GLU A 250 10.87 6.21 15.17
N LYS A 251 11.66 5.18 14.90
CA LYS A 251 13.10 5.31 14.64
C LYS A 251 13.41 5.87 13.26
N GLY A 252 12.42 5.91 12.36
CA GLY A 252 12.57 6.40 10.99
C GLY A 252 12.77 5.30 9.97
N ALA A 253 13.74 5.48 9.06
CA ALA A 253 13.97 4.51 7.99
C ALA A 253 15.44 4.48 7.53
N THR A 254 15.83 3.32 6.98
CA THR A 254 17.14 3.10 6.36
C THR A 254 16.93 2.65 4.91
N ALA A 255 17.69 3.19 3.97
CA ALA A 255 17.66 2.79 2.57
C ALA A 255 19.05 2.39 2.09
N PHE A 256 19.11 1.41 1.19
CA PHE A 256 20.27 1.08 0.38
C PHE A 256 20.05 1.60 -1.04
N ASP A 257 20.91 2.48 -1.53
CA ASP A 257 20.77 3.13 -2.84
C ASP A 257 21.44 2.35 -4.00
N GLY A 258 21.93 1.14 -3.69
CA GLY A 258 22.70 0.31 -4.61
C GLY A 258 24.21 0.42 -4.41
N SER A 259 24.68 1.37 -3.61
CA SER A 259 26.07 1.58 -3.29
C SER A 259 26.34 1.75 -1.79
N GLN A 260 25.51 2.52 -1.12
CA GLN A 260 25.66 2.84 0.31
C GLN A 260 24.32 2.88 1.02
N LEU A 261 24.38 2.77 2.34
CA LEU A 261 23.24 2.97 3.22
C LEU A 261 23.07 4.46 3.55
N ALA A 262 21.82 4.91 3.49
CA ALA A 262 21.38 6.19 4.02
C ALA A 262 20.34 5.95 5.11
N SER A 263 20.28 6.80 6.11
CA SER A 263 19.29 6.69 7.20
C SER A 263 18.74 8.06 7.56
N ALA A 264 17.46 8.11 7.87
CA ALA A 264 16.78 9.31 8.34
C ALA A 264 16.00 8.98 9.62
N PRO A 265 16.11 9.81 10.67
CA PRO A 265 15.35 9.61 11.91
C PRO A 265 13.85 9.81 11.65
N GLY A 266 13.04 9.18 12.48
CA GLY A 266 11.60 9.42 12.48
C GLY A 266 11.25 10.85 12.91
N VAL A 267 10.17 11.37 12.38
CA VAL A 267 9.63 12.66 12.77
C VAL A 267 8.71 12.45 13.97
N SER A 268 9.03 13.10 15.09
CA SER A 268 8.22 12.99 16.31
C SER A 268 6.81 13.53 16.07
N THR A 269 5.81 12.72 16.37
CA THR A 269 4.40 13.07 16.25
C THR A 269 3.56 12.33 17.29
N GLU A 270 2.40 12.87 17.63
CA GLU A 270 1.41 12.15 18.43
C GLU A 270 0.65 11.17 17.51
N ALA A 271 0.74 9.88 17.84
CA ALA A 271 0.08 8.84 17.05
C ALA A 271 -1.42 8.82 17.33
N VAL A 272 -2.22 9.03 16.29
CA VAL A 272 -3.69 8.94 16.30
C VAL A 272 -4.14 7.69 15.57
N ASP A 273 -3.53 7.40 14.42
CA ASP A 273 -3.82 6.22 13.60
C ASP A 273 -2.59 5.87 12.76
N THR A 274 -2.04 4.67 12.94
CA THR A 274 -0.87 4.23 12.18
C THR A 274 -1.23 3.66 10.80
N ASN A 275 -2.54 3.65 10.42
CA ASN A 275 -3.00 3.14 9.13
C ASN A 275 -2.41 3.93 7.96
N GLY A 276 -1.87 3.20 6.99
CA GLY A 276 -1.33 3.81 5.80
C GLY A 276 0.01 4.52 5.98
N ALA A 277 0.66 4.42 7.15
CA ALA A 277 2.00 5.00 7.37
C ALA A 277 3.02 4.47 6.35
N GLY A 278 3.07 3.15 6.17
CA GLY A 278 3.92 2.49 5.18
C GLY A 278 3.52 2.84 3.75
N ASP A 279 2.21 2.95 3.47
CA ASP A 279 1.70 3.31 2.15
C ASP A 279 2.06 4.77 1.80
N MET A 280 1.86 5.70 2.74
CA MET A 280 2.23 7.10 2.59
C MET A 280 3.74 7.25 2.38
N PHE A 281 4.52 6.52 3.19
CA PHE A 281 5.97 6.50 3.05
C PHE A 281 6.40 6.01 1.65
N ALA A 282 5.89 4.87 1.19
CA ALA A 282 6.22 4.32 -0.12
C ALA A 282 5.81 5.26 -1.26
N GLY A 283 4.61 5.85 -1.21
CA GLY A 283 4.14 6.81 -2.20
C GLY A 283 4.97 8.08 -2.25
N ALA A 284 5.32 8.66 -1.09
CA ALA A 284 6.17 9.84 -0.99
C ALA A 284 7.61 9.55 -1.47
N PHE A 285 8.17 8.40 -1.12
CA PHE A 285 9.49 7.99 -1.56
C PHE A 285 9.54 7.78 -3.08
N LEU A 286 8.55 7.10 -3.65
CA LEU A 286 8.43 6.90 -5.09
C LEU A 286 8.29 8.24 -5.84
N TYR A 287 7.48 9.17 -5.34
CA TYR A 287 7.41 10.52 -5.88
C TYR A 287 8.78 11.20 -5.88
N ALA A 288 9.51 11.14 -4.77
CA ALA A 288 10.82 11.77 -4.62
C ALA A 288 11.81 11.25 -5.66
N ILE A 289 11.96 9.92 -5.79
CA ILE A 289 12.92 9.33 -6.73
C ILE A 289 12.52 9.51 -8.19
N THR A 290 11.23 9.56 -8.50
CA THR A 290 10.75 9.85 -9.87
C THR A 290 10.91 11.32 -10.25
N SER A 291 10.95 12.20 -9.26
CA SER A 291 11.28 13.63 -9.41
C SER A 291 12.79 13.91 -9.43
N GLY A 292 13.65 12.86 -9.40
CA GLY A 292 15.10 13.00 -9.51
C GLY A 292 15.82 13.28 -8.19
N GLN A 293 15.16 13.15 -7.05
CA GLN A 293 15.78 13.31 -5.73
C GLN A 293 16.64 12.08 -5.37
N ASN A 294 17.67 12.30 -4.54
CA ASN A 294 18.49 11.23 -4.01
C ASN A 294 17.77 10.50 -2.84
N TYR A 295 18.30 9.35 -2.44
CA TYR A 295 17.68 8.49 -1.42
C TYR A 295 17.64 9.13 -0.03
N GLN A 296 18.64 9.93 0.36
CA GLN A 296 18.62 10.64 1.63
C GLN A 296 17.48 11.64 1.67
N TRP A 297 17.33 12.45 0.65
CA TRP A 297 16.21 13.40 0.54
C TRP A 297 14.87 12.68 0.52
N ALA A 298 14.77 11.57 -0.22
CA ALA A 298 13.56 10.76 -0.29
C ALA A 298 13.16 10.17 1.07
N LEU A 299 14.13 9.73 1.88
CA LEU A 299 13.89 9.24 3.25
C LEU A 299 13.35 10.35 4.15
N ASP A 300 13.98 11.53 4.14
CA ASP A 300 13.55 12.66 4.97
C ASP A 300 12.12 13.09 4.60
N PHE A 301 11.83 13.19 3.30
CA PHE A 301 10.51 13.56 2.79
C PHE A 301 9.45 12.51 3.13
N ALA A 302 9.74 11.22 2.92
CA ALA A 302 8.82 10.13 3.20
C ALA A 302 8.54 9.98 4.71
N ASN A 303 9.54 10.19 5.58
CA ASN A 303 9.34 10.21 7.04
C ASN A 303 8.42 11.36 7.47
N ALA A 304 8.59 12.56 6.89
CA ALA A 304 7.70 13.70 7.19
C ALA A 304 6.26 13.40 6.74
N ALA A 305 6.07 12.81 5.57
CA ALA A 305 4.76 12.42 5.07
C ALA A 305 4.11 11.33 5.92
N ALA A 306 4.86 10.29 6.30
CA ALA A 306 4.39 9.21 7.17
C ALA A 306 3.99 9.73 8.56
N ALA A 307 4.80 10.59 9.17
CA ALA A 307 4.46 11.21 10.46
C ALA A 307 3.16 12.02 10.37
N ARG A 308 2.92 12.71 9.24
CA ARG A 308 1.70 13.49 9.06
C ARG A 308 0.47 12.61 8.93
N VAL A 309 0.52 11.47 8.23
CA VAL A 309 -0.62 10.54 8.18
C VAL A 309 -0.89 9.90 9.54
N VAL A 310 0.14 9.53 10.28
CA VAL A 310 0.02 8.94 11.63
C VAL A 310 -0.65 9.88 12.63
N SER A 311 -0.53 11.20 12.45
CA SER A 311 -1.11 12.21 13.34
C SER A 311 -2.61 12.47 13.13
N GLN A 312 -3.28 11.70 12.30
CA GLN A 312 -4.71 11.87 12.01
C GLN A 312 -5.39 10.54 11.69
N PHE A 313 -6.71 10.54 11.61
CA PHE A 313 -7.49 9.37 11.22
C PHE A 313 -7.39 9.08 9.72
N GLY A 314 -7.11 7.81 9.38
CA GLY A 314 -7.16 7.25 8.04
C GLY A 314 -5.86 7.34 7.25
N PRO A 315 -5.76 6.53 6.16
CA PRO A 315 -4.52 6.33 5.41
C PRO A 315 -4.14 7.50 4.50
N ARG A 316 -4.92 8.58 4.49
CA ARG A 316 -4.74 9.75 3.62
C ARG A 316 -4.86 11.04 4.38
N ILE A 317 -4.00 11.98 4.06
CA ILE A 317 -4.01 13.34 4.61
C ILE A 317 -4.87 14.29 3.75
N ALA A 318 -5.28 15.40 4.31
CA ALA A 318 -6.01 16.44 3.56
C ALA A 318 -5.11 17.07 2.50
N ALA A 319 -5.70 17.53 1.38
CA ALA A 319 -4.95 18.10 0.25
C ALA A 319 -3.95 19.20 0.67
N ILE A 320 -4.35 20.07 1.58
CA ILE A 320 -3.50 21.17 2.08
C ILE A 320 -2.23 20.66 2.80
N GLU A 321 -2.25 19.46 3.36
CA GLU A 321 -1.11 18.89 4.07
C GLU A 321 -0.01 18.42 3.09
N TYR A 322 -0.39 17.93 1.91
CA TYR A 322 0.60 17.63 0.86
C TYR A 322 1.38 18.89 0.46
N ASP A 323 0.68 20.03 0.31
CA ASP A 323 1.33 21.31 -0.01
C ASP A 323 2.22 21.80 1.13
N ARG A 324 1.80 21.62 2.39
CA ARG A 324 2.62 21.95 3.56
C ARG A 324 3.89 21.14 3.62
N ILE A 325 3.81 19.82 3.37
CA ILE A 325 4.99 18.96 3.33
C ILE A 325 5.91 19.39 2.18
N LYS A 326 5.39 19.60 0.97
CA LYS A 326 6.20 20.10 -0.15
C LYS A 326 6.91 21.41 0.19
N ALA A 327 6.22 22.36 0.82
CA ALA A 327 6.80 23.62 1.21
C ALA A 327 7.96 23.48 2.22
N GLN A 328 7.91 22.50 3.15
CA GLN A 328 9.01 22.21 4.07
C GLN A 328 10.28 21.75 3.34
N PHE A 329 10.14 21.16 2.17
CA PHE A 329 11.24 20.66 1.33
C PHE A 329 11.55 21.55 0.13
N ASN A 330 10.97 22.76 0.08
CA ASN A 330 11.17 23.77 -0.96
C ASN A 330 10.80 23.30 -2.38
N ILE A 331 9.71 22.53 -2.50
CA ILE A 331 9.16 22.05 -3.77
C ILE A 331 7.67 22.38 -3.92
#